data_f0340b7f4aa5a03fef40b25ea5d8105a
#
_entry.id   f0340b7f4aa5a03fef40b25ea5d8105a
#
_cell.length_a   1.000
_cell.length_b   1.000
_cell.length_c   1.000
_cell.angle_alpha   90.00
_cell.angle_beta   90.00
_cell.angle_gamma   90.00
#
_symmetry.space_group_name_H-M   'P 1'
#
loop_
_entity.id
_entity.type
_entity.pdbx_description
1 polymer ?
#
loop_
_entity_poly.entity_id
_entity_poly.type
_entity_poly.pdbx_seq_one_letter_code
_entity_poly.pdbx_strand_id
1 'polypeptide(L)'
;ATVNAADVLLAVHGAGLTNQIFLPTGAVLVQIVPWGKMDWMATNFYGQPARDMQLRYVEYYVSEEETTLKDKYSRDHYVFKNPMQIHAQGWPALAEIVMKQDVMVNVTRFKPFLLKALDQLQD
;
A
#
# COMPACT_ATOMS: atom_id res chain seq x y z
N ALA A 1 -12.70 -11.50 -14.19
CA ALA A 1 -12.04 -12.04 -15.36
C ALA A 1 -10.58 -11.64 -15.43
N THR A 2 -10.29 -10.33 -15.54
CA THR A 2 -8.89 -9.88 -15.65
C THR A 2 -8.10 -10.17 -14.36
N VAL A 3 -8.72 -9.95 -13.19
CA VAL A 3 -8.04 -10.14 -11.91
C VAL A 3 -7.74 -11.61 -11.65
N ASN A 4 -8.70 -12.51 -11.88
CA ASN A 4 -8.45 -13.92 -11.59
C ASN A 4 -7.51 -14.59 -12.60
N ALA A 5 -7.18 -13.92 -13.70
CA ALA A 5 -6.18 -14.38 -14.65
C ALA A 5 -4.79 -13.81 -14.36
N ALA A 6 -4.67 -12.88 -13.42
CA ALA A 6 -3.40 -12.23 -13.10
C ALA A 6 -2.56 -13.09 -12.15
N ASP A 7 -1.24 -13.05 -12.35
CA ASP A 7 -0.28 -13.68 -11.43
C ASP A 7 0.15 -12.68 -10.34
N VAL A 8 0.12 -11.40 -10.63
CA VAL A 8 0.49 -10.32 -9.70
C VAL A 8 -0.56 -9.23 -9.74
N LEU A 9 -1.07 -8.84 -8.57
CA LEU A 9 -1.92 -7.67 -8.43
C LEU A 9 -1.13 -6.58 -7.71
N LEU A 10 -0.93 -5.46 -8.38
CA LEU A 10 -0.24 -4.29 -7.83
C LEU A 10 -1.26 -3.17 -7.64
N ALA A 11 -1.42 -2.70 -6.42
CA ALA A 11 -2.38 -1.64 -6.14
C ALA A 11 -1.98 -0.81 -4.93
N VAL A 12 -2.40 0.45 -4.93
CA VAL A 12 -2.29 1.31 -3.75
C VAL A 12 -3.38 0.90 -2.75
N HIS A 13 -3.08 0.97 -1.45
CA HIS A 13 -4.03 0.65 -0.40
C HIS A 13 -5.37 1.34 -0.63
N GLY A 14 -6.44 0.59 -0.60
CA GLY A 14 -7.78 1.10 -0.80
C GLY A 14 -8.77 -0.01 -1.16
N ALA A 15 -10.02 0.40 -1.43
CA ALA A 15 -11.11 -0.55 -1.70
C ALA A 15 -10.85 -1.45 -2.90
N GLY A 16 -10.05 -1.00 -3.88
CA GLY A 16 -9.71 -1.81 -5.06
C GLY A 16 -8.99 -3.11 -4.72
N LEU A 17 -8.31 -3.17 -3.56
CA LEU A 17 -7.61 -4.38 -3.13
C LEU A 17 -8.56 -5.50 -2.70
N THR A 18 -9.85 -5.23 -2.53
CA THR A 18 -10.82 -6.31 -2.27
C THR A 18 -10.87 -7.31 -3.42
N ASN A 19 -10.43 -6.91 -4.61
CA ASN A 19 -10.33 -7.81 -5.76
C ASN A 19 -9.31 -8.94 -5.56
N GLN A 20 -8.53 -8.91 -4.49
CA GLN A 20 -7.58 -10.00 -4.19
C GLN A 20 -8.28 -11.35 -4.05
N ILE A 21 -9.57 -11.38 -3.71
CA ILE A 21 -10.36 -12.62 -3.59
C ILE A 21 -10.47 -13.39 -4.91
N PHE A 22 -10.26 -12.70 -6.03
CA PHE A 22 -10.33 -13.33 -7.35
C PHE A 22 -8.97 -13.82 -7.87
N LEU A 23 -7.89 -13.60 -7.11
CA LEU A 23 -6.56 -14.07 -7.51
C LEU A 23 -6.44 -15.59 -7.30
N PRO A 24 -5.76 -16.29 -8.21
CA PRO A 24 -5.49 -17.71 -8.02
C PRO A 24 -4.55 -17.93 -6.83
N THR A 25 -4.66 -19.09 -6.20
CA THR A 25 -3.76 -19.49 -5.12
C THR A 25 -2.31 -19.42 -5.60
N GLY A 26 -1.43 -18.84 -4.80
CA GLY A 26 -0.02 -18.67 -5.14
C GLY A 26 0.30 -17.41 -5.91
N ALA A 27 -0.71 -16.64 -6.33
CA ALA A 27 -0.47 -15.32 -6.94
C ALA A 27 0.16 -14.36 -5.92
N VAL A 28 0.76 -13.29 -6.41
CA VAL A 28 1.41 -12.29 -5.56
C VAL A 28 0.56 -11.04 -5.49
N LEU A 29 0.29 -10.56 -4.28
CA LEU A 29 -0.33 -9.26 -4.03
C LEU A 29 0.75 -8.28 -3.57
N VAL A 30 0.95 -7.21 -4.32
CA VAL A 30 1.84 -6.13 -3.93
C VAL A 30 0.99 -4.93 -3.54
N GLN A 31 1.04 -4.56 -2.27
CA GLN A 31 0.30 -3.41 -1.76
C GLN A 31 1.24 -2.23 -1.57
N ILE A 32 0.91 -1.11 -2.23
CA ILE A 32 1.60 0.15 -2.02
C ILE A 32 0.89 0.88 -0.90
N VAL A 33 1.59 1.08 0.23
CA VAL A 33 1.02 1.68 1.43
C VAL A 33 1.33 3.17 1.43
N PRO A 34 0.29 4.05 1.43
CA PRO A 34 0.51 5.49 1.42
C PRO A 34 1.15 5.99 2.71
N TRP A 35 1.61 7.23 2.66
CA TRP A 35 2.19 7.88 3.83
C TRP A 35 1.15 8.07 4.94
N GLY A 36 1.55 7.97 6.19
CA GLY A 36 0.69 8.31 7.33
C GLY A 36 0.52 7.21 8.36
N LYS A 37 1.47 6.29 8.44
CA LYS A 37 1.41 5.17 9.40
C LYS A 37 0.20 4.28 9.18
N MET A 38 -0.03 3.94 7.91
CA MET A 38 -1.14 3.07 7.49
C MET A 38 -0.79 1.59 7.53
N ASP A 39 0.38 1.23 8.05
CA ASP A 39 0.88 -0.15 8.03
C ASP A 39 -0.08 -1.13 8.72
N TRP A 40 -0.65 -0.76 9.87
CA TRP A 40 -1.57 -1.66 10.59
C TRP A 40 -2.86 -1.91 9.79
N MET A 41 -3.38 -0.88 9.09
CA MET A 41 -4.56 -1.04 8.25
C MET A 41 -4.25 -1.88 7.02
N ALA A 42 -3.08 -1.64 6.41
CA ALA A 42 -2.64 -2.42 5.25
C ALA A 42 -2.51 -3.90 5.62
N THR A 43 -1.87 -4.20 6.74
CA THR A 43 -1.67 -5.58 7.18
C THR A 43 -2.99 -6.25 7.55
N ASN A 44 -3.83 -5.57 8.34
CA ASN A 44 -5.05 -6.21 8.87
C ASN A 44 -6.17 -6.31 7.84
N PHE A 45 -6.29 -5.32 6.94
CA PHE A 45 -7.39 -5.31 5.97
C PHE A 45 -7.07 -6.11 4.71
N TYR A 46 -5.80 -6.19 4.32
CA TYR A 46 -5.42 -6.84 3.06
C TYR A 46 -4.29 -7.83 3.18
N GLY A 47 -3.27 -7.53 4.00
CA GLY A 47 -2.11 -8.40 4.15
C GLY A 47 -2.47 -9.73 4.79
N GLN A 48 -3.11 -9.71 5.95
CA GLN A 48 -3.50 -10.94 6.62
C GLN A 48 -4.54 -11.73 5.82
N PRO A 49 -5.60 -11.10 5.27
CA PRO A 49 -6.51 -11.83 4.39
C PRO A 49 -5.81 -12.44 3.17
N ALA A 50 -4.83 -11.76 2.59
CA ALA A 50 -4.08 -12.31 1.47
C ALA A 50 -3.34 -13.59 1.87
N ARG A 51 -2.69 -13.58 3.02
CA ARG A 51 -1.99 -14.77 3.55
C ARG A 51 -2.97 -15.91 3.85
N ASP A 52 -4.13 -15.58 4.41
CA ASP A 52 -5.17 -16.57 4.69
C ASP A 52 -5.71 -17.20 3.42
N MET A 53 -5.70 -16.50 2.30
CA MET A 53 -6.08 -16.98 0.99
C MET A 53 -4.93 -17.69 0.25
N GLN A 54 -3.81 -17.91 0.93
CA GLN A 54 -2.61 -18.53 0.37
C GLN A 54 -2.00 -17.71 -0.79
N LEU A 55 -2.20 -16.40 -0.76
CA LEU A 55 -1.52 -15.47 -1.66
C LEU A 55 -0.17 -15.13 -1.07
N ARG A 56 0.79 -14.86 -1.95
CA ARG A 56 2.08 -14.30 -1.55
C ARG A 56 1.91 -12.79 -1.45
N TYR A 57 2.48 -12.19 -0.40
CA TYR A 57 2.18 -10.80 -0.08
C TYR A 57 3.44 -9.98 0.09
N VAL A 58 3.47 -8.82 -0.58
CA VAL A 58 4.57 -7.86 -0.50
C VAL A 58 3.98 -6.48 -0.19
N GLU A 59 4.55 -5.78 0.79
CA GLU A 59 4.20 -4.40 1.12
C GLU A 59 5.32 -3.45 0.69
N TYR A 60 4.94 -2.32 0.09
CA TYR A 60 5.85 -1.25 -0.24
C TYR A 60 5.38 0.02 0.43
N TYR A 61 6.19 0.56 1.34
CA TYR A 61 5.86 1.79 2.08
C TYR A 61 6.46 2.98 1.34
N VAL A 62 5.61 3.93 0.95
CA VAL A 62 6.07 5.13 0.25
C VAL A 62 6.88 6.03 1.18
N SER A 63 7.86 6.73 0.60
CA SER A 63 8.63 7.75 1.31
C SER A 63 7.93 9.11 1.21
N GLU A 64 8.47 10.09 1.94
CA GLU A 64 7.98 11.48 1.88
C GLU A 64 8.00 12.04 0.46
N GLU A 65 8.94 11.60 -0.36
CA GLU A 65 9.08 12.09 -1.74
C GLU A 65 8.05 11.50 -2.68
N GLU A 66 7.40 10.41 -2.28
CA GLU A 66 6.49 9.66 -3.14
C GLU A 66 5.02 10.00 -2.90
N THR A 67 4.72 10.98 -2.05
CA THR A 67 3.34 11.37 -1.75
C THR A 67 3.07 12.83 -2.14
N THR A 68 1.86 13.10 -2.62
CA THR A 68 1.42 14.47 -2.92
C THR A 68 1.26 15.34 -1.67
N LEU A 69 1.32 14.75 -0.49
CA LEU A 69 1.29 15.53 0.76
C LEU A 69 2.45 16.52 0.85
N LYS A 70 3.57 16.23 0.20
CA LYS A 70 4.73 17.14 0.15
C LYS A 70 4.39 18.46 -0.55
N ASP A 71 3.37 18.49 -1.40
CA ASP A 71 2.95 19.68 -2.12
C ASP A 71 1.99 20.54 -1.28
N LYS A 72 1.39 19.95 -0.25
CA LYS A 72 0.40 20.61 0.62
C LYS A 72 0.97 21.02 1.99
N TYR A 73 1.96 20.27 2.48
CA TYR A 73 2.51 20.44 3.82
C TYR A 73 4.04 20.52 3.76
N SER A 74 4.62 21.37 4.60
CA SER A 74 6.07 21.41 4.71
C SER A 74 6.60 20.15 5.38
N ARG A 75 7.86 19.83 5.18
CA ARG A 75 8.49 18.67 5.80
C ARG A 75 8.54 18.74 7.32
N ASP A 76 8.38 19.95 7.89
CA ASP A 76 8.37 20.16 9.33
C ASP A 76 6.97 20.01 9.93
N HIS A 77 5.93 19.89 9.10
CA HIS A 77 4.56 19.69 9.55
C HIS A 77 4.42 18.31 10.21
N TYR A 78 3.51 18.19 11.18
CA TYR A 78 3.33 16.92 11.90
C TYR A 78 2.95 15.75 10.98
N VAL A 79 2.36 16.04 9.83
CA VAL A 79 2.05 15.02 8.82
C VAL A 79 3.29 14.19 8.48
N PHE A 80 4.48 14.82 8.42
CA PHE A 80 5.74 14.14 8.16
C PHE A 80 6.51 13.80 9.43
N LYS A 81 6.54 14.72 10.41
CA LYS A 81 7.34 14.53 11.62
C LYS A 81 6.70 13.58 12.62
N ASN A 82 5.37 13.58 12.71
CA ASN A 82 4.64 12.72 13.64
C ASN A 82 3.28 12.32 13.06
N PRO A 83 3.25 11.40 12.08
CA PRO A 83 1.98 10.99 11.43
C PRO A 83 0.95 10.44 12.41
N MET A 84 1.37 9.87 13.54
CA MET A 84 0.45 9.35 14.54
C MET A 84 -0.45 10.44 15.13
N GLN A 85 -0.06 11.72 15.03
CA GLN A 85 -0.90 12.82 15.46
C GLN A 85 -2.16 12.94 14.61
N ILE A 86 -2.10 12.49 13.34
CA ILE A 86 -3.29 12.44 12.48
C ILE A 86 -4.26 11.40 13.02
N HIS A 87 -3.74 10.23 13.41
CA HIS A 87 -4.56 9.15 13.97
C HIS A 87 -5.23 9.58 15.27
N ALA A 88 -4.51 10.36 16.09
CA ALA A 88 -5.05 10.86 17.34
C ALA A 88 -6.24 11.81 17.16
N GLN A 89 -6.37 12.45 16.00
CA GLN A 89 -7.48 13.34 15.67
C GLN A 89 -8.71 12.58 15.17
N GLY A 90 -8.59 11.28 14.97
CA GLY A 90 -9.70 10.42 14.58
C GLY A 90 -9.89 10.27 13.08
N TRP A 91 -10.94 9.53 12.71
CA TRP A 91 -11.21 9.15 11.33
C TRP A 91 -11.42 10.34 10.38
N PRO A 92 -12.11 11.44 10.78
CA PRO A 92 -12.27 12.57 9.84
C PRO A 92 -10.94 13.17 9.39
N ALA A 93 -9.95 13.26 10.28
CA ALA A 93 -8.61 13.76 9.92
C ALA A 93 -7.87 12.78 9.01
N LEU A 94 -7.99 11.48 9.27
CA LEU A 94 -7.40 10.45 8.40
C LEU A 94 -7.98 10.53 7.00
N ALA A 95 -9.31 10.64 6.91
CA ALA A 95 -10.00 10.71 5.62
C ALA A 95 -9.58 11.97 4.85
N GLU A 96 -9.47 13.11 5.51
CA GLU A 96 -9.16 14.38 4.86
C GLU A 96 -7.70 14.48 4.43
N ILE A 97 -6.78 13.97 5.23
CA ILE A 97 -5.34 14.13 4.99
C ILE A 97 -4.75 12.90 4.29
N VAL A 98 -4.85 11.74 4.92
CA VAL A 98 -4.14 10.54 4.47
C VAL A 98 -4.83 9.89 3.27
N MET A 99 -6.15 9.75 3.32
CA MET A 99 -6.88 9.02 2.29
C MET A 99 -7.03 9.79 0.97
N LYS A 100 -6.76 11.10 0.98
CA LYS A 100 -6.84 11.94 -0.22
C LYS A 100 -5.50 12.14 -0.92
N GLN A 101 -4.43 11.55 -0.39
CA GLN A 101 -3.14 11.67 -1.04
C GLN A 101 -3.06 10.81 -2.29
N ASP A 102 -2.28 11.27 -3.27
CA ASP A 102 -1.87 10.47 -4.39
C ASP A 102 -0.42 10.02 -4.18
N VAL A 103 -0.05 8.92 -4.79
CA VAL A 103 1.29 8.34 -4.66
C VAL A 103 2.00 8.38 -6.01
N MET A 104 3.25 8.86 -6.00
CA MET A 104 4.12 8.87 -7.16
C MET A 104 5.31 7.97 -6.87
N VAL A 105 5.21 6.70 -7.25
CA VAL A 105 6.21 5.68 -6.89
C VAL A 105 7.56 5.99 -7.55
N ASN A 106 8.62 5.99 -6.75
CA ASN A 106 9.98 6.06 -7.25
C ASN A 106 10.37 4.69 -7.82
N VAL A 107 10.48 4.60 -9.14
CA VAL A 107 10.71 3.33 -9.84
C VAL A 107 12.01 2.67 -9.38
N THR A 108 13.07 3.44 -9.21
CA THR A 108 14.36 2.90 -8.78
C THR A 108 14.25 2.26 -7.38
N ARG A 109 13.55 2.92 -6.47
CA ARG A 109 13.34 2.43 -5.12
C ARG A 109 12.39 1.23 -5.09
N PHE A 110 11.37 1.23 -5.93
CA PHE A 110 10.36 0.19 -6.00
C PHE A 110 10.85 -1.08 -6.70
N LYS A 111 11.78 -0.96 -7.63
CA LYS A 111 12.23 -2.08 -8.48
C LYS A 111 12.60 -3.35 -7.69
N PRO A 112 13.35 -3.29 -6.57
CA PRO A 112 13.67 -4.51 -5.81
C PRO A 112 12.43 -5.22 -5.28
N PHE A 113 11.39 -4.48 -4.91
CA PHE A 113 10.12 -5.07 -4.43
C PHE A 113 9.39 -5.79 -5.56
N LEU A 114 9.39 -5.21 -6.76
CA LEU A 114 8.77 -5.83 -7.93
C LEU A 114 9.53 -7.10 -8.32
N LEU A 115 10.87 -7.06 -8.31
CA LEU A 115 11.68 -8.23 -8.62
C LEU A 115 11.44 -9.35 -7.60
N LYS A 116 11.30 -9.01 -6.32
CA LYS A 116 10.97 -9.98 -5.28
C LYS A 116 9.62 -10.64 -5.55
N ALA A 117 8.63 -9.84 -5.97
CA ALA A 117 7.31 -10.37 -6.31
C ALA A 117 7.39 -11.35 -7.49
N LEU A 118 8.12 -10.98 -8.53
CA LEU A 118 8.29 -11.83 -9.71
C LEU A 118 9.06 -13.12 -9.37
N ASP A 119 10.07 -13.04 -8.52
CA ASP A 119 10.84 -14.22 -8.08
C ASP A 119 9.93 -15.21 -7.34
N GLN A 120 8.98 -14.73 -6.55
CA GLN A 120 8.06 -15.59 -5.83
C GLN A 120 7.16 -16.40 -6.76
N LEU A 121 6.90 -15.91 -7.98
CA LEU A 121 6.09 -16.65 -8.95
C LEU A 121 6.82 -17.86 -9.51
N GLN A 122 8.17 -17.86 -9.46
CA GLN A 122 8.98 -18.93 -10.02
C GLN A 122 9.18 -20.09 -9.03
N ASP A 123 8.80 -19.87 -7.78
CA ASP A 123 8.86 -20.90 -6.74
C ASP A 123 7.57 -21.76 -6.75
#